data_faae98c63889143acb1436469bd780e9
#
_entry.id   faae98c63889143acb1436469bd780e9
#
_cell.length_a   1.000
_cell.length_b   1.000
_cell.length_c   1.000
_cell.angle_alpha   90.00
_cell.angle_beta   90.00
_cell.angle_gamma   90.00
#
_symmetry.space_group_name_H-M   'P 1'
#
loop_
_entity.id
_entity.type
_entity.pdbx_description
1 polymer ?
#
loop_
_entity_poly.entity_id
_entity_poly.type
_entity_poly.pdbx_seq_one_letter_code
_entity_poly.pdbx_strand_id
1 'polypeptide(L)'
;ISDSASTESNEVYFIDFIAINGLLEGNMRIENQHKEVQIIEIKGTKRYLDFQIDEKRILQTTSKQNHPTLNPYYFKYNLERGYLEGYKNDSSNKKIILFKSKFDFNSKLKPSKSKNWVSTILSEYRNGLSSPEKRLEELKNFSFEPIYFDYDKSNVKEEYHDQLKEIKKIILSHSDLRILVIGHTDSDGSNKYNESLSKKRAESIIRFFTTRGLRRDRIVIDFKGETVPIQSNETSKGKSMNRRVDFRFI
;
A
#
# COMPACT_ATOMS: atom_id res chain seq x y z
N ILE A 1 8.76 14.95 -26.45
CA ILE A 1 9.86 14.65 -25.51
C ILE A 1 9.77 13.17 -25.27
N SER A 2 10.65 12.41 -25.90
CA SER A 2 10.74 10.97 -25.79
C SER A 2 11.39 10.62 -24.45
N ASP A 3 10.64 10.12 -23.48
CA ASP A 3 11.17 9.41 -22.33
C ASP A 3 11.62 8.03 -22.78
N SER A 4 12.78 7.99 -23.41
CA SER A 4 13.54 6.78 -23.61
C SER A 4 14.41 6.55 -22.38
N ALA A 5 14.42 5.30 -21.97
CA ALA A 5 15.23 4.65 -20.97
C ALA A 5 14.61 4.54 -19.58
N SER A 6 13.75 3.57 -19.45
CA SER A 6 13.69 2.76 -18.26
C SER A 6 15.03 2.05 -18.07
N THR A 7 16.00 2.65 -17.43
CA THR A 7 17.08 1.89 -16.83
C THR A 7 16.48 1.16 -15.65
N GLU A 8 16.06 -0.07 -15.84
CA GLU A 8 15.81 -1.00 -14.76
C GLU A 8 17.05 -1.01 -13.88
N SER A 9 16.88 -0.74 -12.58
CA SER A 9 17.96 -0.87 -11.64
C SER A 9 18.43 -2.32 -11.67
N ASN A 10 19.63 -2.56 -12.18
CA ASN A 10 20.21 -3.89 -12.25
C ASN A 10 20.72 -4.38 -10.90
N GLU A 11 20.45 -3.62 -9.83
CA GLU A 11 20.94 -3.90 -8.49
C GLU A 11 19.79 -3.87 -7.48
N VAL A 12 19.85 -4.76 -6.50
CA VAL A 12 18.94 -4.86 -5.37
C VAL A 12 19.73 -4.65 -4.09
N TYR A 13 19.26 -3.75 -3.26
CA TYR A 13 19.87 -3.38 -1.99
C TYR A 13 19.05 -3.92 -0.83
N PHE A 14 19.72 -4.56 0.13
CA PHE A 14 19.17 -4.93 1.44
C PHE A 14 20.06 -4.26 2.49
N ILE A 15 19.47 -3.48 3.36
CA ILE A 15 20.20 -2.73 4.39
C ILE A 15 19.63 -3.09 5.75
N ASP A 16 20.49 -3.54 6.64
CA ASP A 16 20.19 -3.77 8.04
C ASP A 16 21.09 -2.88 8.88
N PHE A 17 20.51 -2.03 9.72
CA PHE A 17 21.26 -1.10 10.55
C PHE A 17 20.57 -0.79 11.89
N ILE A 18 21.37 -0.44 12.87
CA ILE A 18 20.91 0.12 14.14
C ILE A 18 21.21 1.63 14.13
N ALA A 19 20.24 2.41 14.61
CA ALA A 19 20.39 3.85 14.78
C ALA A 19 20.41 4.22 16.27
N ILE A 20 21.54 4.76 16.76
CA ILE A 20 21.70 5.20 18.15
C ILE A 20 22.23 6.64 18.13
N ASN A 21 21.51 7.56 18.77
CA ASN A 21 21.88 8.97 18.86
C ASN A 21 22.23 9.62 17.50
N GLY A 22 21.52 9.23 16.43
CA GLY A 22 21.76 9.73 15.09
C GLY A 22 22.94 9.10 14.35
N LEU A 23 23.66 8.17 14.96
CA LEU A 23 24.69 7.36 14.29
C LEU A 23 24.08 6.05 13.78
N LEU A 24 24.50 5.64 12.60
CA LEU A 24 24.08 4.40 11.95
C LEU A 24 25.26 3.44 11.88
N GLU A 25 25.03 2.20 12.26
CA GLU A 25 25.98 1.09 12.06
C GLU A 25 25.24 -0.16 11.62
N GLY A 26 25.79 -0.87 10.64
CA GLY A 26 25.14 -2.08 10.13
C GLY A 26 25.80 -2.68 8.90
N ASN A 27 25.00 -3.40 8.12
CA ASN A 27 25.45 -4.09 6.93
C ASN A 27 24.54 -3.78 5.74
N MET A 28 25.13 -3.71 4.56
CA MET A 28 24.41 -3.59 3.31
C MET A 28 24.77 -4.79 2.43
N ARG A 29 23.77 -5.40 1.83
CA ARG A 29 23.90 -6.43 0.82
C ARG A 29 23.46 -5.86 -0.51
N ILE A 30 24.29 -6.02 -1.53
CA ILE A 30 24.01 -5.62 -2.91
C ILE A 30 23.99 -6.87 -3.78
N GLU A 31 22.94 -7.04 -4.57
CA GLU A 31 22.84 -8.08 -5.58
C GLU A 31 22.70 -7.44 -6.96
N ASN A 32 23.57 -7.79 -7.92
CA ASN A 32 23.52 -7.25 -9.27
C ASN A 32 22.82 -8.20 -10.26
N GLN A 33 22.65 -7.75 -11.51
CA GLN A 33 22.02 -8.52 -12.58
C GLN A 33 22.77 -9.83 -12.93
N HIS A 34 24.08 -9.90 -12.67
CA HIS A 34 24.93 -11.07 -12.91
C HIS A 34 24.87 -12.09 -11.77
N LYS A 35 23.97 -11.89 -10.80
CA LYS A 35 23.83 -12.69 -9.58
C LYS A 35 25.06 -12.64 -8.67
N GLU A 36 25.90 -11.63 -8.82
CA GLU A 36 26.94 -11.37 -7.86
C GLU A 36 26.37 -10.73 -6.61
N VAL A 37 26.93 -11.09 -5.48
CA VAL A 37 26.51 -10.63 -4.16
C VAL A 37 27.68 -9.99 -3.45
N GLN A 38 27.47 -8.82 -2.86
CA GLN A 38 28.41 -8.16 -1.97
C GLN A 38 27.76 -7.89 -0.62
N ILE A 39 28.48 -8.12 0.46
CA ILE A 39 28.08 -7.73 1.82
C ILE A 39 29.12 -6.75 2.32
N ILE A 40 28.65 -5.58 2.71
CA ILE A 40 29.47 -4.40 3.03
C ILE A 40 29.12 -3.93 4.42
N GLU A 41 30.12 -3.66 5.26
CA GLU A 41 29.95 -2.94 6.51
C GLU A 41 29.67 -1.47 6.22
N ILE A 42 28.63 -0.94 6.85
CA ILE A 42 28.23 0.45 6.67
C ILE A 42 28.22 1.20 8.00
N LYS A 43 28.55 2.49 7.94
CA LYS A 43 28.32 3.48 9.00
C LYS A 43 27.67 4.69 8.41
N GLY A 44 27.03 5.50 9.24
CA GLY A 44 26.41 6.69 8.71
C GLY A 44 25.82 7.59 9.77
N THR A 45 25.05 8.56 9.32
CA THR A 45 24.35 9.51 10.18
C THR A 45 22.90 9.64 9.75
N LYS A 46 22.03 9.85 10.73
CA LYS A 46 20.63 10.23 10.54
C LYS A 46 20.38 11.57 11.19
N ARG A 47 19.87 12.53 10.43
CA ARG A 47 19.43 13.84 10.92
C ARG A 47 18.00 14.07 10.46
N TYR A 48 17.02 13.94 11.36
CA TYR A 48 15.60 14.05 11.07
C TYR A 48 15.16 13.06 9.96
N LEU A 49 14.98 13.50 8.73
CA LEU A 49 14.59 12.68 7.57
C LEU A 49 15.75 12.33 6.64
N ASP A 50 16.92 12.93 6.85
CA ASP A 50 18.09 12.75 6.01
C ASP A 50 19.02 11.68 6.57
N PHE A 51 19.49 10.81 5.68
CA PHE A 51 20.40 9.72 5.99
C PHE A 51 21.63 9.80 5.08
N GLN A 52 22.80 9.74 5.67
CA GLN A 52 24.04 9.49 4.95
C GLN A 52 24.54 8.10 5.38
N ILE A 53 24.87 7.26 4.40
CA ILE A 53 25.39 5.90 4.62
C ILE A 53 26.73 5.81 3.88
N ASP A 54 27.78 5.51 4.61
CA ASP A 54 29.13 5.32 4.09
C ASP A 54 29.46 3.83 4.05
N GLU A 55 29.91 3.34 2.92
CA GLU A 55 30.51 2.02 2.81
C GLU A 55 31.90 2.03 3.49
N LYS A 56 32.17 1.09 4.41
CA LYS A 56 33.44 1.05 5.16
C LYS A 56 34.39 -0.02 4.65
N ARG A 57 33.90 -1.24 4.55
CA ARG A 57 34.68 -2.36 4.00
C ARG A 57 33.77 -3.45 3.46
N ILE A 58 34.27 -4.16 2.47
CA ILE A 58 33.61 -5.36 1.97
C ILE A 58 33.89 -6.52 2.93
N LEU A 59 32.83 -7.10 3.49
CA LEU A 59 32.93 -8.26 4.36
C LEU A 59 33.01 -9.55 3.54
N GLN A 60 32.19 -9.65 2.50
CA GLN A 60 32.11 -10.82 1.63
C GLN A 60 31.70 -10.40 0.21
N THR A 61 32.21 -11.10 -0.81
CA THR A 61 31.81 -10.86 -2.21
C THR A 61 31.97 -12.10 -3.06
N THR A 62 31.08 -12.25 -4.06
CA THR A 62 31.24 -13.21 -5.16
C THR A 62 31.77 -12.54 -6.43
N SER A 63 31.89 -11.20 -6.45
CA SER A 63 32.41 -10.46 -7.60
C SER A 63 33.90 -10.67 -7.74
N LYS A 64 34.35 -10.87 -8.99
CA LYS A 64 35.75 -10.96 -9.36
C LYS A 64 36.40 -9.60 -9.63
N GLN A 65 35.64 -8.50 -9.65
CA GLN A 65 36.16 -7.17 -9.90
C GLN A 65 36.91 -6.66 -8.67
N ASN A 66 38.17 -6.24 -8.90
CA ASN A 66 38.99 -5.62 -7.86
C ASN A 66 38.45 -4.24 -7.47
N HIS A 67 38.17 -4.11 -6.18
CA HIS A 67 37.91 -2.88 -5.45
C HIS A 67 36.80 -1.94 -5.98
N PRO A 68 35.55 -2.17 -5.58
CA PRO A 68 34.55 -1.12 -5.73
C PRO A 68 35.01 0.13 -4.96
N THR A 69 34.88 1.28 -5.58
CA THR A 69 35.00 2.56 -4.89
C THR A 69 33.92 2.65 -3.83
N LEU A 70 34.33 2.75 -2.56
CA LEU A 70 33.42 2.91 -1.44
C LEU A 70 32.89 4.35 -1.45
N ASN A 71 31.70 4.53 -1.96
CA ASN A 71 31.07 5.86 -2.08
C ASN A 71 29.92 6.01 -1.11
N PRO A 72 29.70 7.23 -0.58
CA PRO A 72 28.57 7.47 0.30
C PRO A 72 27.23 7.46 -0.47
N TYR A 73 26.18 7.09 0.25
CA TYR A 73 24.79 7.21 -0.18
C TYR A 73 24.12 8.32 0.59
N TYR A 74 23.27 9.07 -0.09
CA TYR A 74 22.44 10.10 0.50
C TYR A 74 20.97 9.75 0.26
N PHE A 75 20.20 9.65 1.35
CA PHE A 75 18.78 9.34 1.28
C PHE A 75 17.99 10.36 2.07
N LYS A 76 16.74 10.57 1.64
CA LYS A 76 15.72 11.29 2.37
C LYS A 76 14.47 10.44 2.56
N TYR A 77 13.97 10.41 3.78
CA TYR A 77 12.73 9.67 4.06
C TYR A 77 11.51 10.50 3.66
N ASN A 78 10.67 9.93 2.80
CA ASN A 78 9.41 10.50 2.39
C ASN A 78 8.32 10.04 3.37
N LEU A 79 7.91 10.95 4.27
CA LEU A 79 6.88 10.66 5.30
C LEU A 79 5.53 10.30 4.72
N GLU A 80 5.15 10.93 3.61
CA GLU A 80 3.86 10.70 2.98
C GLU A 80 3.77 9.30 2.37
N ARG A 81 4.83 8.90 1.67
CA ARG A 81 4.86 7.66 0.90
C ARG A 81 5.59 6.50 1.60
N GLY A 82 6.34 6.75 2.68
CA GLY A 82 7.05 5.73 3.44
C GLY A 82 8.26 5.11 2.73
N TYR A 83 8.85 5.81 1.75
CA TYR A 83 10.07 5.41 1.07
C TYR A 83 11.28 6.20 1.57
N LEU A 84 12.44 5.56 1.54
CA LEU A 84 13.73 6.22 1.66
C LEU A 84 14.28 6.40 0.24
N GLU A 85 14.32 7.63 -0.25
CA GLU A 85 14.67 7.97 -1.63
C GLU A 85 16.03 8.64 -1.67
N GLY A 86 16.91 8.18 -2.54
CA GLY A 86 18.26 8.74 -2.59
C GLY A 86 19.09 8.23 -3.76
N TYR A 87 20.40 8.37 -3.62
CA TYR A 87 21.38 8.01 -4.65
C TYR A 87 22.74 7.66 -4.01
N LYS A 88 23.55 6.90 -4.75
CA LYS A 88 24.98 6.73 -4.47
C LYS A 88 25.73 7.90 -5.06
N ASN A 89 26.70 8.45 -4.32
CA ASN A 89 27.55 9.56 -4.81
C ASN A 89 28.63 9.01 -5.76
N ASP A 90 28.19 8.59 -6.91
CA ASP A 90 29.07 8.13 -8.00
C ASP A 90 28.63 8.74 -9.35
N SER A 91 29.33 8.46 -10.42
CA SER A 91 29.03 8.97 -11.76
C SER A 91 27.74 8.44 -12.37
N SER A 92 27.11 7.41 -11.76
CA SER A 92 25.91 6.77 -12.31
C SER A 92 24.64 7.60 -12.12
N ASN A 93 24.60 8.43 -11.09
CA ASN A 93 23.47 9.26 -10.69
C ASN A 93 22.12 8.48 -10.59
N LYS A 94 22.20 7.20 -10.28
CA LYS A 94 21.04 6.30 -10.23
C LYS A 94 20.22 6.58 -8.97
N LYS A 95 18.93 6.79 -9.15
CA LYS A 95 18.00 6.89 -8.01
C LYS A 95 17.81 5.52 -7.37
N ILE A 96 17.97 5.46 -6.05
CA ILE A 96 17.75 4.28 -5.22
C ILE A 96 16.51 4.52 -4.36
N ILE A 97 15.64 3.52 -4.30
CA ILE A 97 14.41 3.56 -3.53
C ILE A 97 14.42 2.39 -2.58
N LEU A 98 14.35 2.68 -1.29
CA LEU A 98 14.29 1.69 -0.23
C LEU A 98 12.98 1.84 0.54
N PHE A 99 12.52 0.75 1.13
CA PHE A 99 11.39 0.76 2.04
C PHE A 99 11.63 -0.26 3.15
N LYS A 100 11.02 -0.05 4.30
CA LYS A 100 11.10 -0.96 5.42
C LYS A 100 10.39 -2.27 5.10
N SER A 101 11.06 -3.38 5.33
CA SER A 101 10.50 -4.71 5.14
C SER A 101 10.75 -5.58 6.37
N LYS A 102 9.99 -6.67 6.49
CA LYS A 102 10.16 -7.67 7.54
C LYS A 102 11.10 -8.82 7.13
N PHE A 103 11.78 -8.69 6.00
CA PHE A 103 12.74 -9.71 5.56
C PHE A 103 13.98 -9.68 6.44
N ASP A 104 14.41 -10.86 6.90
CA ASP A 104 15.66 -11.00 7.60
C ASP A 104 16.85 -10.73 6.67
N PHE A 105 17.85 -10.04 7.21
CA PHE A 105 19.10 -9.81 6.48
C PHE A 105 19.81 -11.13 6.18
N ASN A 106 20.00 -11.43 4.90
CA ASN A 106 20.64 -12.66 4.47
C ASN A 106 22.15 -12.47 4.32
N SER A 107 22.92 -13.03 5.25
CA SER A 107 24.40 -13.02 5.21
C SER A 107 25.03 -14.06 4.28
N LYS A 108 24.24 -14.93 3.62
CA LYS A 108 24.76 -15.94 2.68
C LYS A 108 25.03 -15.32 1.31
N LEU A 109 26.13 -15.70 0.66
CA LEU A 109 26.48 -15.24 -0.70
C LEU A 109 25.64 -15.87 -1.82
N LYS A 110 24.47 -16.42 -1.52
CA LYS A 110 23.57 -16.99 -2.51
C LYS A 110 22.54 -15.92 -2.93
N PRO A 111 22.40 -15.63 -4.23
CA PRO A 111 21.43 -14.65 -4.71
C PRO A 111 20.00 -14.95 -4.25
N SER A 112 19.25 -13.91 -3.95
CA SER A 112 17.85 -14.03 -3.57
C SER A 112 16.96 -14.33 -4.79
N LYS A 113 15.76 -14.87 -4.56
CA LYS A 113 14.76 -15.11 -5.61
C LYS A 113 13.89 -13.87 -5.89
N SER A 114 14.37 -12.68 -5.56
CA SER A 114 13.59 -11.44 -5.42
C SER A 114 13.24 -10.70 -6.73
N LYS A 115 13.66 -11.15 -7.92
CA LYS A 115 13.51 -10.40 -9.18
C LYS A 115 12.08 -9.98 -9.51
N ASN A 116 11.09 -10.87 -9.36
CA ASN A 116 9.69 -10.55 -9.70
C ASN A 116 9.07 -9.54 -8.73
N TRP A 117 9.50 -9.55 -7.50
CA TRP A 117 9.04 -8.69 -6.43
C TRP A 117 9.57 -7.25 -6.57
N VAL A 118 10.83 -7.07 -6.95
CA VAL A 118 11.45 -5.75 -7.16
C VAL A 118 10.75 -5.00 -8.30
N SER A 119 10.45 -5.67 -9.42
CA SER A 119 9.74 -5.04 -10.54
C SER A 119 8.34 -4.57 -10.16
N THR A 120 7.63 -5.33 -9.33
CA THR A 120 6.31 -4.94 -8.81
C THR A 120 6.40 -3.69 -7.96
N ILE A 121 7.33 -3.61 -7.00
CA ILE A 121 7.51 -2.45 -6.11
C ILE A 121 7.91 -1.21 -6.91
N LEU A 122 8.80 -1.34 -7.90
CA LEU A 122 9.17 -0.21 -8.76
C LEU A 122 7.98 0.31 -9.59
N SER A 123 7.14 -0.58 -10.09
CA SER A 123 5.90 -0.21 -10.78
C SER A 123 4.93 0.51 -9.85
N GLU A 124 4.71 -0.02 -8.64
CA GLU A 124 3.86 0.60 -7.62
C GLU A 124 4.39 1.99 -7.24
N TYR A 125 5.69 2.13 -7.02
CA TYR A 125 6.32 3.43 -6.75
C TYR A 125 6.10 4.44 -7.89
N ARG A 126 6.34 4.04 -9.16
CA ARG A 126 6.12 4.89 -10.35
C ARG A 126 4.66 5.32 -10.50
N ASN A 127 3.72 4.45 -10.12
CA ASN A 127 2.29 4.72 -10.11
C ASN A 127 1.82 5.57 -8.91
N GLY A 128 2.74 6.09 -8.10
CA GLY A 128 2.42 6.98 -6.98
C GLY A 128 1.97 6.29 -5.71
N LEU A 129 2.02 4.96 -5.62
CA LEU A 129 1.61 4.23 -4.42
C LEU A 129 2.63 4.39 -3.28
N SER A 130 2.13 4.39 -2.05
CA SER A 130 2.94 4.38 -0.83
C SER A 130 3.67 3.04 -0.66
N SER A 131 4.66 2.98 0.21
CA SER A 131 5.38 1.75 0.54
C SER A 131 4.45 0.68 1.11
N PRO A 132 4.79 -0.61 0.97
CA PRO A 132 3.95 -1.69 1.50
C PRO A 132 3.65 -1.55 2.99
N GLU A 133 4.62 -1.13 3.80
CA GLU A 133 4.42 -0.91 5.24
C GLU A 133 3.45 0.26 5.49
N LYS A 134 3.61 1.36 4.78
CA LYS A 134 2.73 2.53 4.91
C LYS A 134 1.28 2.18 4.55
N ARG A 135 1.08 1.43 3.47
CA ARG A 135 -0.24 0.94 3.08
C ARG A 135 -0.88 0.03 4.12
N LEU A 136 -0.09 -0.87 4.74
CA LEU A 136 -0.58 -1.73 5.83
C LEU A 136 -0.97 -0.92 7.08
N GLU A 137 -0.23 0.15 7.39
CA GLU A 137 -0.57 1.07 8.48
C GLU A 137 -1.86 1.84 8.18
N GLU A 138 -2.00 2.38 6.97
CA GLU A 138 -3.22 3.04 6.49
C GLU A 138 -4.43 2.10 6.61
N LEU A 139 -4.28 0.84 6.20
CA LEU A 139 -5.34 -0.16 6.26
C LEU A 139 -5.77 -0.50 7.70
N LYS A 140 -4.82 -0.60 8.63
CA LYS A 140 -5.11 -0.86 10.06
C LYS A 140 -5.85 0.28 10.74
N ASN A 141 -5.56 1.51 10.33
CA ASN A 141 -6.14 2.72 10.90
C ASN A 141 -7.41 3.18 10.17
N PHE A 142 -7.77 2.52 9.07
CA PHE A 142 -8.94 2.89 8.30
C PHE A 142 -10.22 2.37 8.97
N SER A 143 -11.16 3.28 9.24
CA SER A 143 -12.51 2.97 9.72
C SER A 143 -13.53 3.26 8.62
N PHE A 144 -14.48 2.36 8.49
CA PHE A 144 -15.60 2.56 7.57
C PHE A 144 -16.74 3.31 8.25
N GLU A 145 -17.18 4.39 7.63
CA GLU A 145 -18.46 5.00 7.97
C GLU A 145 -19.53 4.47 7.01
N PRO A 146 -20.72 4.15 7.51
CA PRO A 146 -21.83 3.71 6.67
C PRO A 146 -22.28 4.77 5.66
N ILE A 147 -22.77 4.32 4.51
CA ILE A 147 -23.46 5.18 3.54
C ILE A 147 -24.97 5.10 3.80
N TYR A 148 -25.60 6.22 4.08
CA TYR A 148 -27.03 6.27 4.39
C TYR A 148 -27.88 6.66 3.18
N PHE A 149 -29.09 6.08 3.11
CA PHE A 149 -30.02 6.25 2.01
C PHE A 149 -31.33 6.89 2.48
N ASP A 150 -31.93 7.66 1.60
CA ASP A 150 -33.27 8.17 1.82
C ASP A 150 -34.29 7.03 1.84
N TYR A 151 -35.48 7.35 2.38
CA TYR A 151 -36.59 6.41 2.39
C TYR A 151 -36.92 5.96 0.96
N ASP A 152 -37.04 4.65 0.80
CA ASP A 152 -37.36 3.99 -0.47
C ASP A 152 -36.42 4.31 -1.65
N LYS A 153 -35.21 4.81 -1.38
CA LYS A 153 -34.20 5.10 -2.41
C LYS A 153 -33.00 4.19 -2.30
N SER A 154 -32.34 3.98 -3.46
CA SER A 154 -31.11 3.20 -3.60
C SER A 154 -30.01 3.96 -4.35
N ASN A 155 -30.20 5.22 -4.73
CA ASN A 155 -29.16 6.04 -5.36
C ASN A 155 -28.21 6.61 -4.31
N VAL A 156 -26.92 6.56 -4.60
CA VAL A 156 -25.86 7.14 -3.76
C VAL A 156 -25.96 8.65 -3.83
N LYS A 157 -25.96 9.32 -2.66
CA LYS A 157 -25.95 10.78 -2.60
C LYS A 157 -24.53 11.32 -2.87
N GLU A 158 -24.46 12.53 -3.41
CA GLU A 158 -23.19 13.18 -3.76
C GLU A 158 -22.26 13.40 -2.56
N GLU A 159 -22.83 13.65 -1.38
CA GLU A 159 -22.08 13.84 -0.13
C GLU A 159 -21.16 12.66 0.23
N TYR A 160 -21.45 11.43 -0.27
CA TYR A 160 -20.65 10.23 -0.02
C TYR A 160 -19.61 9.94 -1.11
N HIS A 161 -19.56 10.73 -2.19
CA HIS A 161 -18.67 10.43 -3.30
C HIS A 161 -17.19 10.47 -2.92
N ASP A 162 -16.79 11.41 -2.06
CA ASP A 162 -15.39 11.52 -1.65
C ASP A 162 -14.99 10.39 -0.71
N GLN A 163 -15.85 10.01 0.23
CA GLN A 163 -15.64 8.82 1.06
C GLN A 163 -15.48 7.56 0.22
N LEU A 164 -16.32 7.35 -0.79
CA LEU A 164 -16.24 6.20 -1.68
C LEU A 164 -14.96 6.23 -2.55
N LYS A 165 -14.50 7.42 -2.96
CA LYS A 165 -13.21 7.56 -3.67
C LYS A 165 -12.03 7.13 -2.80
N GLU A 166 -12.02 7.51 -1.51
CA GLU A 166 -10.97 7.11 -0.57
C GLU A 166 -10.98 5.60 -0.34
N ILE A 167 -12.14 4.98 -0.14
CA ILE A 167 -12.27 3.51 -0.05
C ILE A 167 -11.68 2.85 -1.30
N LYS A 168 -12.03 3.34 -2.49
CA LYS A 168 -11.49 2.83 -3.75
C LYS A 168 -9.97 2.95 -3.83
N LYS A 169 -9.40 4.09 -3.42
CA LYS A 169 -7.95 4.34 -3.41
C LYS A 169 -7.23 3.30 -2.56
N ILE A 170 -7.74 3.00 -1.37
CA ILE A 170 -7.18 1.97 -0.49
C ILE A 170 -7.24 0.59 -1.15
N ILE A 171 -8.37 0.21 -1.75
CA ILE A 171 -8.48 -1.08 -2.43
C ILE A 171 -7.47 -1.18 -3.59
N LEU A 172 -7.29 -0.11 -4.36
CA LEU A 172 -6.35 -0.09 -5.48
C LEU A 172 -4.88 -0.09 -5.04
N SER A 173 -4.58 0.41 -3.83
CA SER A 173 -3.22 0.41 -3.29
C SER A 173 -2.75 -0.97 -2.78
N HIS A 174 -3.64 -1.98 -2.73
CA HIS A 174 -3.33 -3.35 -2.30
C HIS A 174 -3.76 -4.33 -3.39
N SER A 175 -2.86 -5.17 -3.87
CA SER A 175 -3.10 -6.06 -5.02
C SER A 175 -4.17 -7.12 -4.79
N ASP A 176 -4.34 -7.57 -3.56
CA ASP A 176 -5.21 -8.68 -3.13
C ASP A 176 -6.40 -8.26 -2.27
N LEU A 177 -6.45 -7.00 -1.83
CA LEU A 177 -7.53 -6.49 -0.98
C LEU A 177 -8.86 -6.48 -1.73
N ARG A 178 -9.87 -7.05 -1.11
CA ARG A 178 -11.26 -7.06 -1.59
C ARG A 178 -12.14 -6.33 -0.58
N ILE A 179 -13.30 -5.87 -1.04
CA ILE A 179 -14.30 -5.21 -0.20
C ILE A 179 -15.61 -5.99 -0.22
N LEU A 180 -16.17 -6.21 0.96
CA LEU A 180 -17.53 -6.68 1.16
C LEU A 180 -18.44 -5.47 1.34
N VAL A 181 -19.50 -5.38 0.54
CA VAL A 181 -20.51 -4.32 0.54
C VAL A 181 -21.82 -4.93 1.00
N ILE A 182 -22.40 -4.45 2.12
CA ILE A 182 -23.55 -5.06 2.78
C ILE A 182 -24.70 -4.04 2.83
N GLY A 183 -25.79 -4.33 2.12
CA GLY A 183 -26.99 -3.48 2.11
C GLY A 183 -27.96 -3.79 3.23
N HIS A 184 -28.63 -2.75 3.75
CA HIS A 184 -29.64 -2.82 4.81
C HIS A 184 -30.84 -1.91 4.51
N THR A 185 -31.98 -2.22 5.16
CA THR A 185 -33.18 -1.35 5.17
C THR A 185 -33.63 -1.10 6.61
N ASP A 186 -34.56 -0.18 6.77
CA ASP A 186 -35.45 -0.16 7.92
C ASP A 186 -36.53 -1.26 7.80
N SER A 187 -37.45 -1.34 8.76
CA SER A 187 -38.51 -2.35 8.81
C SER A 187 -39.77 -1.98 8.03
N ASP A 188 -39.79 -0.87 7.27
CA ASP A 188 -40.98 -0.50 6.49
C ASP A 188 -41.05 -1.34 5.20
N GLY A 189 -42.20 -2.00 5.00
CA GLY A 189 -42.41 -2.88 3.85
C GLY A 189 -42.37 -4.38 4.18
N SER A 190 -42.47 -5.22 3.17
CA SER A 190 -42.35 -6.67 3.35
C SER A 190 -40.88 -7.11 3.32
N ASN A 191 -40.56 -8.21 4.00
CA ASN A 191 -39.20 -8.79 4.01
C ASN A 191 -38.64 -8.97 2.59
N LYS A 192 -39.45 -9.48 1.65
CA LYS A 192 -39.05 -9.68 0.25
C LYS A 192 -38.73 -8.36 -0.46
N TYR A 193 -39.51 -7.31 -0.16
CA TYR A 193 -39.24 -5.96 -0.67
C TYR A 193 -37.94 -5.40 -0.09
N ASN A 194 -37.75 -5.50 1.22
CA ASN A 194 -36.56 -5.02 1.92
C ASN A 194 -35.29 -5.75 1.51
N GLU A 195 -35.37 -7.06 1.26
CA GLU A 195 -34.25 -7.83 0.67
C GLU A 195 -33.87 -7.26 -0.72
N SER A 196 -34.86 -7.04 -1.59
CA SER A 196 -34.63 -6.46 -2.91
C SER A 196 -34.06 -5.04 -2.83
N LEU A 197 -34.58 -4.18 -1.93
CA LEU A 197 -34.11 -2.80 -1.77
C LEU A 197 -32.69 -2.74 -1.21
N SER A 198 -32.37 -3.57 -0.21
CA SER A 198 -31.01 -3.66 0.34
C SER A 198 -30.00 -4.10 -0.71
N LYS A 199 -30.37 -5.07 -1.57
CA LYS A 199 -29.57 -5.48 -2.73
C LYS A 199 -29.33 -4.32 -3.69
N LYS A 200 -30.38 -3.57 -4.08
CA LYS A 200 -30.25 -2.41 -4.97
C LYS A 200 -29.33 -1.34 -4.40
N ARG A 201 -29.36 -1.10 -3.08
CA ARG A 201 -28.43 -0.17 -2.40
C ARG A 201 -26.99 -0.62 -2.53
N ALA A 202 -26.70 -1.88 -2.22
CA ALA A 202 -25.37 -2.43 -2.39
C ALA A 202 -24.89 -2.39 -3.86
N GLU A 203 -25.76 -2.72 -4.81
CA GLU A 203 -25.48 -2.65 -6.25
C GLU A 203 -25.17 -1.23 -6.74
N SER A 204 -25.81 -0.20 -6.16
CA SER A 204 -25.50 1.20 -6.51
C SER A 204 -24.09 1.61 -6.10
N ILE A 205 -23.63 1.16 -4.94
CA ILE A 205 -22.23 1.33 -4.48
C ILE A 205 -21.27 0.56 -5.41
N ILE A 206 -21.60 -0.66 -5.76
CA ILE A 206 -20.78 -1.47 -6.70
C ILE A 206 -20.65 -0.76 -8.04
N ARG A 207 -21.76 -0.22 -8.56
CA ARG A 207 -21.75 0.57 -9.80
C ARG A 207 -20.86 1.79 -9.69
N PHE A 208 -20.92 2.51 -8.55
CA PHE A 208 -20.04 3.64 -8.31
C PHE A 208 -18.56 3.27 -8.41
N PHE A 209 -18.15 2.15 -7.81
CA PHE A 209 -16.77 1.66 -7.86
C PHE A 209 -16.37 1.18 -9.26
N THR A 210 -17.20 0.37 -9.91
CA THR A 210 -16.86 -0.25 -11.20
C THR A 210 -16.80 0.76 -12.34
N THR A 211 -17.70 1.74 -12.38
CA THR A 211 -17.65 2.83 -13.37
C THR A 211 -16.43 3.74 -13.21
N ARG A 212 -15.75 3.66 -12.05
CA ARG A 212 -14.51 4.39 -11.74
C ARG A 212 -13.27 3.50 -11.75
N GLY A 213 -13.34 2.32 -12.39
CA GLY A 213 -12.19 1.47 -12.67
C GLY A 213 -11.82 0.44 -11.61
N LEU A 214 -12.63 0.26 -10.55
CA LEU A 214 -12.43 -0.88 -9.65
C LEU A 214 -12.98 -2.15 -10.32
N ARG A 215 -12.14 -3.19 -10.42
CA ARG A 215 -12.53 -4.47 -11.01
C ARG A 215 -13.63 -5.14 -10.18
N ARG A 216 -14.60 -5.75 -10.86
CA ARG A 216 -15.77 -6.38 -10.21
C ARG A 216 -15.39 -7.55 -9.28
N ASP A 217 -14.33 -8.28 -9.59
CA ASP A 217 -13.83 -9.41 -8.80
C ASP A 217 -13.21 -8.98 -7.44
N ARG A 218 -12.95 -7.68 -7.27
CA ARG A 218 -12.49 -7.08 -6.01
C ARG A 218 -13.64 -6.74 -5.06
N ILE A 219 -14.89 -6.98 -5.45
CA ILE A 219 -16.09 -6.58 -4.69
C ILE A 219 -16.96 -7.80 -4.44
N VAL A 220 -17.26 -8.05 -3.19
CA VAL A 220 -18.25 -9.04 -2.75
C VAL A 220 -19.49 -8.30 -2.28
N ILE A 221 -20.65 -8.82 -2.59
CA ILE A 221 -21.94 -8.25 -2.20
C ILE A 221 -22.63 -9.14 -1.17
N ASP A 222 -23.27 -8.50 -0.19
CA ASP A 222 -24.22 -9.11 0.72
C ASP A 222 -25.38 -8.12 0.94
N PHE A 223 -26.54 -8.64 1.33
CA PHE A 223 -27.72 -7.82 1.61
C PHE A 223 -28.58 -8.52 2.66
N LYS A 224 -29.05 -7.76 3.65
CA LYS A 224 -29.69 -8.25 4.86
C LYS A 224 -31.15 -7.79 5.00
N GLY A 225 -31.63 -6.95 4.08
CA GLY A 225 -32.95 -6.33 4.29
C GLY A 225 -32.98 -5.62 5.64
N GLU A 226 -34.02 -5.87 6.41
CA GLU A 226 -34.26 -5.31 7.74
C GLU A 226 -33.71 -6.14 8.91
N THR A 227 -33.07 -7.30 8.63
CA THR A 227 -32.76 -8.33 9.66
C THR A 227 -31.61 -7.95 10.58
N VAL A 228 -30.82 -6.92 10.26
CA VAL A 228 -29.66 -6.48 11.04
C VAL A 228 -29.74 -4.98 11.30
N PRO A 229 -30.68 -4.51 12.14
CA PRO A 229 -30.79 -3.11 12.50
C PRO A 229 -29.66 -2.71 13.45
N ILE A 230 -29.17 -1.45 13.33
CA ILE A 230 -28.21 -0.86 14.28
C ILE A 230 -28.92 0.09 15.26
N GLN A 231 -30.16 0.46 14.96
CA GLN A 231 -30.99 1.29 15.81
C GLN A 231 -32.44 0.75 15.81
N SER A 232 -33.24 1.19 16.80
CA SER A 232 -34.65 0.83 16.87
C SER A 232 -35.41 1.32 15.64
N ASN A 233 -36.22 0.46 15.04
CA ASN A 233 -37.12 0.79 13.94
C ASN A 233 -38.43 1.52 14.42
N GLU A 234 -38.59 1.76 15.71
CA GLU A 234 -39.76 2.48 16.24
C GLU A 234 -39.68 4.00 16.07
N THR A 235 -38.47 4.52 15.85
CA THR A 235 -38.21 5.93 15.68
C THR A 235 -37.81 6.28 14.25
N SER A 236 -38.24 7.45 13.76
CA SER A 236 -37.80 7.92 12.43
C SER A 236 -36.29 8.06 12.32
N LYS A 237 -35.60 8.45 13.40
CA LYS A 237 -34.16 8.56 13.47
C LYS A 237 -33.50 7.16 13.37
N GLY A 238 -34.01 6.19 14.11
CA GLY A 238 -33.48 4.82 14.05
C GLY A 238 -33.69 4.17 12.68
N LYS A 239 -34.87 4.35 12.06
CA LYS A 239 -35.11 3.90 10.67
C LYS A 239 -34.12 4.55 9.70
N SER A 240 -33.84 5.84 9.81
CA SER A 240 -32.87 6.52 8.93
C SER A 240 -31.46 5.93 9.07
N MET A 241 -31.06 5.51 10.27
CA MET A 241 -29.76 4.86 10.52
C MET A 241 -29.73 3.41 9.99
N ASN A 242 -30.88 2.74 9.94
CA ASN A 242 -30.96 1.36 9.41
C ASN A 242 -30.91 1.33 7.89
N ARG A 243 -31.32 2.38 7.19
CA ARG A 243 -31.23 2.51 5.72
C ARG A 243 -29.80 2.81 5.29
N ARG A 244 -28.92 1.79 5.29
CA ARG A 244 -27.49 1.99 5.09
C ARG A 244 -26.84 0.92 4.21
N VAL A 245 -25.61 1.18 3.81
CA VAL A 245 -24.66 0.20 3.32
C VAL A 245 -23.42 0.24 4.20
N ASP A 246 -23.03 -0.92 4.70
CA ASP A 246 -21.83 -1.15 5.47
C ASP A 246 -20.71 -1.73 4.59
N PHE A 247 -19.45 -1.58 5.05
CA PHE A 247 -18.28 -2.07 4.36
C PHE A 247 -17.37 -2.87 5.27
N ARG A 248 -16.65 -3.81 4.69
CA ARG A 248 -15.53 -4.50 5.34
C ARG A 248 -14.49 -4.91 4.32
N PHE A 249 -13.21 -4.74 4.63
CA PHE A 249 -12.13 -5.35 3.86
C PHE A 249 -12.06 -6.86 4.13
N ILE A 250 -11.77 -7.64 3.06
CA ILE A 250 -11.63 -9.10 3.09
C ILE A 250 -10.49 -9.56 2.20
#